data_457c377a3f663f2014e67c3ab4a1fc33
#
_entry.id   457c377a3f663f2014e67c3ab4a1fc33
#
_cell.length_a   1.000
_cell.length_b   1.000
_cell.length_c   1.000
_cell.angle_alpha   90.00
_cell.angle_beta   90.00
_cell.angle_gamma   90.00
#
_symmetry.space_group_name_H-M   'P 1'
#
loop_
_entity.id
_entity.type
_entity.pdbx_description
1 polymer ?
#
loop_
_entity_poly.entity_id
_entity_poly.type
_entity_poly.pdbx_seq_one_letter_code
_entity_poly.pdbx_strand_id
1 'polypeptide(L)'
;FQELTGMGKPAQLKKLLHAPFTLHDKLMDYIDDEIAHVKAGRNGHIIIKVNALTERRLIEKLYEASQAGVQIDLILRSMCCLRPQVAGLSENIRVRSVVGRFLEHTRVYYFLNGGGSDTASKVGVSRLYCASADWMERNLFNRVEVAFPIEDSKIFKKVDEDGLISYLKDTANAWSLDGEGTWTKVTP
;
A
#
# COMPACT_ATOMS: atom_id res chain seq x y z
N PHE A 1 -7.76 -24.92 8.68
CA PHE A 1 -9.17 -25.32 8.84
C PHE A 1 -9.69 -25.03 10.23
N GLN A 2 -9.00 -25.44 11.31
CA GLN A 2 -9.44 -25.19 12.69
C GLN A 2 -9.63 -23.71 13.01
N GLU A 3 -8.75 -22.81 12.49
CA GLU A 3 -8.90 -21.37 12.62
C GLU A 3 -10.14 -20.83 11.90
N LEU A 4 -10.41 -21.33 10.69
CA LEU A 4 -11.56 -20.90 9.87
C LEU A 4 -12.90 -21.32 10.47
N THR A 5 -12.89 -22.40 11.24
CA THR A 5 -14.10 -22.93 11.92
C THR A 5 -14.26 -22.36 13.34
N GLY A 6 -13.35 -21.48 13.79
CA GLY A 6 -13.39 -20.91 15.14
C GLY A 6 -13.00 -21.90 16.26
N MET A 7 -12.53 -23.09 15.91
CA MET A 7 -12.21 -24.16 16.87
C MET A 7 -10.73 -24.21 17.29
N GLY A 8 -9.90 -23.27 16.84
CA GLY A 8 -8.48 -23.24 17.14
C GLY A 8 -7.95 -21.82 17.39
N LYS A 9 -6.82 -21.71 18.10
CA LYS A 9 -6.09 -20.45 18.19
C LYS A 9 -5.47 -20.12 16.83
N PRO A 10 -5.43 -18.82 16.43
CA PRO A 10 -4.77 -18.41 15.19
C PRO A 10 -3.31 -18.89 15.14
N ALA A 11 -2.90 -19.52 14.05
CA ALA A 11 -1.50 -19.92 13.89
C ALA A 11 -0.60 -18.70 13.83
N GLN A 12 0.47 -18.69 14.60
CA GLN A 12 1.50 -17.67 14.48
C GLN A 12 2.34 -17.95 13.22
N LEU A 13 1.91 -17.37 12.09
CA LEU A 13 2.66 -17.42 10.84
C LEU A 13 3.87 -16.48 10.96
N LYS A 14 5.06 -17.00 10.67
CA LYS A 14 6.32 -16.21 10.84
C LYS A 14 6.48 -15.13 9.77
N LYS A 15 6.03 -15.38 8.55
CA LYS A 15 6.25 -14.51 7.38
C LYS A 15 4.97 -14.06 6.73
N LEU A 16 3.97 -14.92 6.69
CA LEU A 16 2.68 -14.60 6.07
C LEU A 16 1.84 -13.76 7.01
N LEU A 17 1.22 -12.72 6.45
CA LEU A 17 0.18 -11.95 7.12
C LEU A 17 -1.17 -12.44 6.61
N HIS A 18 -2.14 -12.62 7.48
CA HIS A 18 -3.44 -13.15 7.09
C HIS A 18 -4.59 -12.40 7.76
N ALA A 19 -5.63 -12.17 6.99
CA ALA A 19 -6.90 -11.67 7.49
C ALA A 19 -7.80 -12.85 7.91
N PRO A 20 -8.64 -12.66 8.92
CA PRO A 20 -8.90 -11.42 9.68
C PRO A 20 -8.00 -11.23 10.92
N PHE A 21 -6.86 -11.93 11.04
CA PHE A 21 -6.14 -12.05 12.29
C PHE A 21 -4.96 -11.08 12.46
N THR A 22 -4.03 -11.03 11.49
CA THR A 22 -2.77 -10.29 11.65
C THR A 22 -2.53 -9.23 10.57
N LEU A 23 -3.20 -9.32 9.42
CA LEU A 23 -2.90 -8.45 8.27
C LEU A 23 -3.14 -6.99 8.59
N HIS A 24 -4.32 -6.63 9.12
CA HIS A 24 -4.67 -5.25 9.41
C HIS A 24 -3.70 -4.60 10.41
N ASP A 25 -3.46 -5.26 11.54
CA ASP A 25 -2.59 -4.72 12.59
C ASP A 25 -1.15 -4.54 12.10
N LYS A 26 -0.66 -5.48 11.26
CA LYS A 26 0.67 -5.34 10.67
C LYS A 26 0.77 -4.22 9.65
N LEU A 27 -0.27 -3.93 8.89
CA LEU A 27 -0.30 -2.77 8.01
C LEU A 27 -0.24 -1.46 8.82
N MET A 28 -0.98 -1.39 9.93
CA MET A 28 -0.91 -0.25 10.86
C MET A 28 0.50 -0.09 11.42
N ASP A 29 1.13 -1.18 11.94
CA ASP A 29 2.50 -1.17 12.44
C ASP A 29 3.50 -0.65 11.38
N TYR A 30 3.38 -1.10 10.11
CA TYR A 30 4.29 -0.68 9.05
C TYR A 30 4.14 0.79 8.68
N ILE A 31 2.93 1.34 8.74
CA ILE A 31 2.71 2.78 8.55
C ILE A 31 3.32 3.56 9.75
N ASP A 32 3.18 3.06 10.99
CA ASP A 32 3.80 3.66 12.16
C ASP A 32 5.34 3.63 12.09
N ASP A 33 5.94 2.55 11.56
CA ASP A 33 7.38 2.48 11.30
C ASP A 33 7.83 3.60 10.33
N GLU A 34 7.10 3.84 9.22
CA GLU A 34 7.41 4.93 8.29
C GLU A 34 7.32 6.30 8.96
N ILE A 35 6.30 6.53 9.80
CA ILE A 35 6.16 7.75 10.61
C ILE A 35 7.37 7.93 11.54
N ALA A 36 7.76 6.86 12.23
CA ALA A 36 8.92 6.88 13.13
C ALA A 36 10.23 7.17 12.37
N HIS A 37 10.38 6.63 11.16
CA HIS A 37 11.54 6.93 10.32
C HIS A 37 11.62 8.40 9.97
N VAL A 38 10.53 9.01 9.51
CA VAL A 38 10.53 10.45 9.16
C VAL A 38 10.78 11.33 10.37
N LYS A 39 10.14 11.03 11.52
CA LYS A 39 10.40 11.76 12.78
C LYS A 39 11.86 11.66 13.23
N ALA A 40 12.56 10.60 12.86
CA ALA A 40 14.00 10.43 13.12
C ALA A 40 14.93 11.01 12.02
N GLY A 41 14.39 11.80 11.09
CA GLY A 41 15.14 12.44 10.00
C GLY A 41 15.52 11.49 8.85
N ARG A 42 14.94 10.32 8.77
CA ARG A 42 15.11 9.37 7.67
C ARG A 42 13.98 9.52 6.64
N ASN A 43 14.15 8.90 5.48
CA ASN A 43 13.10 8.89 4.46
C ASN A 43 11.97 7.91 4.83
N GLY A 44 10.74 8.30 4.58
CA GLY A 44 9.55 7.45 4.64
C GLY A 44 8.81 7.46 3.30
N HIS A 45 8.47 6.29 2.77
CA HIS A 45 7.71 6.17 1.53
C HIS A 45 6.84 4.92 1.53
N ILE A 46 5.57 5.10 1.24
CA ILE A 46 4.59 4.04 1.11
C ILE A 46 4.05 4.02 -0.32
N ILE A 47 4.04 2.86 -0.97
CA ILE A 47 3.38 2.67 -2.26
C ILE A 47 2.40 1.51 -2.13
N ILE A 48 1.11 1.78 -2.33
CA ILE A 48 0.06 0.76 -2.24
C ILE A 48 -0.67 0.65 -3.56
N LYS A 49 -0.63 -0.54 -4.15
CA LYS A 49 -1.45 -0.90 -5.30
C LYS A 49 -2.52 -1.87 -4.86
N VAL A 50 -3.78 -1.46 -4.97
CA VAL A 50 -4.97 -2.24 -4.66
C VAL A 50 -6.12 -1.85 -5.58
N ASN A 51 -7.22 -2.64 -5.59
CA ASN A 51 -8.37 -2.21 -6.37
C ASN A 51 -9.18 -1.13 -5.66
N ALA A 52 -9.32 -1.23 -4.33
CA ALA A 52 -10.11 -0.29 -3.55
C ALA A 52 -9.49 0.00 -2.18
N LEU A 53 -9.69 1.25 -1.73
CA LEU A 53 -9.30 1.76 -0.40
C LEU A 53 -10.52 2.39 0.25
N THR A 54 -11.12 1.70 1.22
CA THR A 54 -12.34 2.15 1.93
C THR A 54 -12.28 1.90 3.44
N GLU A 55 -11.26 1.17 3.93
CA GLU A 55 -11.12 0.89 5.36
C GLU A 55 -10.69 2.17 6.11
N ARG A 56 -11.54 2.60 7.04
CA ARG A 56 -11.46 3.90 7.69
C ARG A 56 -10.18 4.10 8.48
N ARG A 57 -9.77 3.12 9.30
CA ARG A 57 -8.61 3.24 10.20
C ARG A 57 -7.30 3.34 9.41
N LEU A 58 -7.17 2.60 8.29
CA LEU A 58 -6.01 2.72 7.40
C LEU A 58 -5.98 4.09 6.71
N ILE A 59 -7.14 4.62 6.29
CA ILE A 59 -7.23 5.97 5.70
C ILE A 59 -6.78 7.02 6.72
N GLU A 60 -7.29 6.97 7.95
CA GLU A 60 -6.91 7.87 9.04
C GLU A 60 -5.40 7.78 9.34
N LYS A 61 -4.84 6.55 9.34
CA LYS A 61 -3.41 6.32 9.56
C LYS A 61 -2.55 6.84 8.40
N LEU A 62 -3.00 6.75 7.15
CA LEU A 62 -2.32 7.35 6.00
C LEU A 62 -2.32 8.89 6.08
N TYR A 63 -3.39 9.52 6.57
CA TYR A 63 -3.41 10.95 6.84
C TYR A 63 -2.38 11.34 7.92
N GLU A 64 -2.32 10.59 9.02
CA GLU A 64 -1.31 10.79 10.06
C GLU A 64 0.12 10.66 9.49
N ALA A 65 0.36 9.67 8.65
CA ALA A 65 1.64 9.48 7.99
C ALA A 65 2.01 10.64 7.04
N SER A 66 1.05 11.13 6.26
CA SER A 66 1.24 12.31 5.41
C SER A 66 1.58 13.56 6.21
N GLN A 67 0.87 13.82 7.31
CA GLN A 67 1.14 14.94 8.20
C GLN A 67 2.52 14.84 8.87
N ALA A 68 3.02 13.64 9.10
CA ALA A 68 4.38 13.41 9.59
C ALA A 68 5.46 13.62 8.51
N GLY A 69 5.08 13.73 7.22
CA GLY A 69 5.99 13.93 6.10
C GLY A 69 6.32 12.67 5.28
N VAL A 70 5.65 11.55 5.54
CA VAL A 70 5.80 10.32 4.73
C VAL A 70 5.24 10.56 3.34
N GLN A 71 6.00 10.21 2.29
CA GLN A 71 5.53 10.25 0.91
C GLN A 71 4.65 9.02 0.64
N ILE A 72 3.47 9.22 0.04
CA ILE A 72 2.50 8.15 -0.16
C ILE A 72 1.99 8.17 -1.59
N ASP A 73 2.16 7.06 -2.30
CA ASP A 73 1.63 6.83 -3.65
C ASP A 73 0.60 5.71 -3.62
N LEU A 74 -0.63 6.00 -4.00
CA LEU A 74 -1.72 5.05 -4.06
C LEU A 74 -2.11 4.78 -5.53
N ILE A 75 -2.07 3.52 -5.94
CA ILE A 75 -2.47 3.06 -7.28
C ILE A 75 -3.77 2.28 -7.09
N LEU A 76 -4.90 2.92 -7.41
CA LEU A 76 -6.24 2.40 -7.16
C LEU A 76 -6.99 2.25 -8.48
N ARG A 77 -7.72 1.14 -8.63
CA ARG A 77 -8.49 0.90 -9.85
C ARG A 77 -9.97 1.29 -9.72
N SER A 78 -10.52 1.25 -8.51
CA SER A 78 -11.94 1.49 -8.29
C SER A 78 -12.18 2.51 -7.16
N MET A 79 -12.75 2.11 -6.04
CA MET A 79 -13.16 3.03 -4.97
C MET A 79 -11.98 3.57 -4.17
N CYS A 80 -11.99 4.90 -4.00
CA CYS A 80 -11.08 5.62 -3.10
C CYS A 80 -11.92 6.50 -2.16
N CYS A 81 -11.91 6.19 -0.86
CA CYS A 81 -12.55 7.03 0.17
C CYS A 81 -11.57 8.01 0.83
N LEU A 82 -10.32 8.05 0.37
CA LEU A 82 -9.29 8.99 0.81
C LEU A 82 -9.28 10.21 -0.12
N ARG A 83 -9.13 11.41 0.46
CA ARG A 83 -8.91 12.66 -0.28
C ARG A 83 -7.42 13.01 -0.26
N PRO A 84 -6.73 12.96 -1.41
CA PRO A 84 -5.31 13.32 -1.50
C PRO A 84 -5.12 14.84 -1.60
N GLN A 85 -3.91 15.33 -1.41
CA GLN A 85 -3.46 16.71 -1.68
C GLN A 85 -4.29 17.81 -0.97
N VAL A 86 -4.90 17.49 0.18
CA VAL A 86 -5.57 18.48 1.03
C VAL A 86 -4.54 19.11 1.96
N ALA A 87 -4.47 20.46 1.94
CA ALA A 87 -3.54 21.24 2.75
C ALA A 87 -3.67 20.92 4.25
N GLY A 88 -2.53 20.66 4.91
CA GLY A 88 -2.45 20.30 6.33
C GLY A 88 -2.95 18.88 6.67
N LEU A 89 -3.40 18.10 5.70
CA LEU A 89 -3.93 16.75 5.93
C LEU A 89 -3.22 15.68 5.07
N SER A 90 -3.26 15.83 3.77
CA SER A 90 -2.83 14.79 2.82
C SER A 90 -1.93 15.33 1.70
N GLU A 91 -1.17 16.38 1.98
CA GLU A 91 -0.28 17.05 1.01
C GLU A 91 0.73 16.09 0.39
N ASN A 92 1.15 15.06 1.13
CA ASN A 92 2.13 14.08 0.70
C ASN A 92 1.50 12.81 0.11
N ILE A 93 0.17 12.79 -0.10
CA ILE A 93 -0.54 11.66 -0.70
C ILE A 93 -0.88 11.96 -2.16
N ARG A 94 -0.45 11.09 -3.04
CA ARG A 94 -0.84 11.09 -4.45
C ARG A 94 -1.67 9.85 -4.73
N VAL A 95 -2.78 10.03 -5.43
CA VAL A 95 -3.67 8.93 -5.84
C VAL A 95 -3.75 8.89 -7.36
N ARG A 96 -3.53 7.72 -7.89
CA ARG A 96 -3.54 7.46 -9.32
C ARG A 96 -4.38 6.22 -9.62
N SER A 97 -5.09 6.24 -10.74
CA SER A 97 -5.76 5.07 -11.31
C SER A 97 -5.19 4.78 -12.69
N VAL A 98 -4.93 3.51 -12.98
CA VAL A 98 -4.52 3.07 -14.31
C VAL A 98 -5.55 2.05 -14.80
N VAL A 99 -6.26 2.40 -15.87
CA VAL A 99 -7.33 1.57 -16.44
C VAL A 99 -7.00 1.27 -17.90
N GLY A 100 -6.67 0.01 -18.17
CA GLY A 100 -6.35 -0.49 -19.49
C GLY A 100 -7.41 -1.46 -20.04
N ARG A 101 -7.09 -2.07 -21.17
CA ARG A 101 -7.94 -3.06 -21.86
C ARG A 101 -8.19 -4.32 -21.03
N PHE A 102 -7.17 -4.76 -20.28
CA PHE A 102 -7.23 -5.98 -19.50
C PHE A 102 -7.57 -5.69 -18.05
N LEU A 103 -8.23 -6.65 -17.40
CA LEU A 103 -8.50 -6.60 -15.98
C LEU A 103 -7.17 -6.73 -15.20
N GLU A 104 -6.82 -5.67 -14.48
CA GLU A 104 -5.68 -5.66 -13.58
C GLU A 104 -6.13 -5.93 -12.16
N HIS A 105 -5.58 -6.95 -11.51
CA HIS A 105 -6.04 -7.40 -10.19
C HIS A 105 -4.91 -7.65 -9.18
N THR A 106 -3.68 -7.31 -9.54
CA THR A 106 -2.52 -7.42 -8.63
C THR A 106 -2.63 -6.44 -7.48
N ARG A 107 -2.25 -6.90 -6.28
CA ARG A 107 -2.12 -6.05 -5.11
C ARG A 107 -0.72 -6.17 -4.56
N VAL A 108 -0.08 -5.01 -4.41
CA VAL A 108 1.31 -4.90 -3.98
C VAL A 108 1.41 -3.80 -2.94
N TYR A 109 2.05 -4.10 -1.80
CA TYR A 109 2.28 -3.15 -0.72
C TYR A 109 3.77 -2.97 -0.52
N TYR A 110 4.23 -1.72 -0.58
CA TYR A 110 5.62 -1.35 -0.39
C TYR A 110 5.77 -0.33 0.73
N PHE A 111 6.76 -0.56 1.59
CA PHE A 111 7.17 0.33 2.66
C PHE A 111 8.69 0.49 2.60
N LEU A 112 9.18 1.73 2.56
CA LEU A 112 10.61 2.05 2.43
C LEU A 112 11.42 1.64 3.65
N ASN A 113 10.82 1.69 4.85
CA ASN A 113 11.42 1.27 6.12
C ASN A 113 12.75 2.00 6.42
N GLY A 114 12.79 3.31 6.15
CA GLY A 114 13.96 4.16 6.42
C GLY A 114 15.16 3.98 5.49
N GLY A 115 15.03 3.19 4.42
CA GLY A 115 16.07 3.02 3.40
C GLY A 115 16.33 4.30 2.60
N GLY A 116 17.49 4.38 1.94
CA GLY A 116 17.83 5.49 1.06
C GLY A 116 16.99 5.50 -0.22
N SER A 117 16.97 6.65 -0.92
CA SER A 117 16.30 6.82 -2.20
C SER A 117 16.95 6.03 -3.34
N ASP A 118 18.13 5.46 -3.14
CA ASP A 118 18.83 4.66 -4.13
C ASP A 118 18.21 3.26 -4.25
N THR A 119 17.85 2.89 -5.46
CA THR A 119 17.24 1.58 -5.78
C THR A 119 18.12 0.40 -5.37
N ALA A 120 19.42 0.58 -5.26
CA ALA A 120 20.35 -0.46 -4.80
C ALA A 120 20.25 -0.73 -3.29
N SER A 121 19.85 0.26 -2.48
CA SER A 121 19.75 0.16 -1.01
C SER A 121 18.38 -0.32 -0.51
N LYS A 122 17.38 -0.42 -1.39
CA LYS A 122 16.02 -0.86 -1.02
C LYS A 122 15.96 -2.34 -0.60
N VAL A 123 16.79 -3.17 -1.22
CA VAL A 123 16.75 -4.62 -1.00
C VAL A 123 17.34 -4.98 0.36
N GLY A 124 16.54 -5.62 1.21
CA GLY A 124 16.93 -6.04 2.55
C GLY A 124 16.51 -5.09 3.67
N VAL A 125 16.14 -3.84 3.34
CA VAL A 125 15.60 -2.86 4.30
C VAL A 125 14.11 -2.63 4.03
N SER A 126 13.74 -2.36 2.79
CA SER A 126 12.34 -2.14 2.38
C SER A 126 11.51 -3.41 2.45
N ARG A 127 10.23 -3.23 2.74
CA ARG A 127 9.25 -4.32 2.78
C ARG A 127 8.39 -4.28 1.52
N LEU A 128 8.27 -5.42 0.84
CA LEU A 128 7.42 -5.60 -0.33
C LEU A 128 6.56 -6.84 -0.16
N TYR A 129 5.26 -6.68 -0.28
CA TYR A 129 4.29 -7.75 -0.15
C TYR A 129 3.43 -7.85 -1.40
N CYS A 130 3.17 -9.08 -1.86
CA CYS A 130 2.05 -9.37 -2.73
C CYS A 130 0.89 -9.89 -1.88
N ALA A 131 -0.35 -9.50 -2.23
CA ALA A 131 -1.51 -9.80 -1.41
C ALA A 131 -2.76 -10.15 -2.23
N SER A 132 -3.69 -10.86 -1.59
CA SER A 132 -5.04 -11.07 -2.11
C SER A 132 -6.03 -10.00 -1.65
N ALA A 133 -5.73 -9.25 -0.58
CA ALA A 133 -6.62 -8.28 0.04
C ALA A 133 -6.59 -6.91 -0.65
N ASP A 134 -7.76 -6.31 -0.84
CA ASP A 134 -7.92 -4.87 -0.95
C ASP A 134 -7.94 -4.23 0.45
N TRP A 135 -7.75 -2.93 0.55
CA TRP A 135 -7.83 -2.20 1.79
C TRP A 135 -9.27 -1.80 2.10
N MET A 136 -10.10 -2.83 2.24
CA MET A 136 -11.53 -2.74 2.54
C MET A 136 -11.84 -3.52 3.81
N GLU A 137 -12.81 -3.05 4.58
CA GLU A 137 -13.28 -3.71 5.80
C GLU A 137 -13.60 -5.20 5.59
N ARG A 138 -14.33 -5.52 4.51
CA ARG A 138 -14.69 -6.91 4.19
C ARG A 138 -13.47 -7.80 3.94
N ASN A 139 -12.39 -7.29 3.33
CA ASN A 139 -11.19 -8.06 3.06
C ASN A 139 -10.37 -8.25 4.33
N LEU A 140 -10.27 -7.22 5.17
CA LEU A 140 -9.38 -7.21 6.33
C LEU A 140 -9.99 -7.90 7.56
N PHE A 141 -11.33 -7.95 7.67
CA PHE A 141 -12.01 -8.46 8.86
C PHE A 141 -13.00 -9.59 8.61
N ASN A 142 -13.53 -9.74 7.39
CA ASN A 142 -14.63 -10.67 7.10
C ASN A 142 -14.27 -11.74 6.05
N ARG A 143 -13.05 -11.73 5.53
CA ARG A 143 -12.55 -12.71 4.56
C ARG A 143 -11.24 -13.33 5.03
N VAL A 144 -10.93 -14.50 4.50
CA VAL A 144 -9.60 -15.08 4.61
C VAL A 144 -8.77 -14.57 3.45
N GLU A 145 -7.80 -13.74 3.78
CA GLU A 145 -6.88 -13.14 2.81
C GLU A 145 -5.44 -13.37 3.28
N VAL A 146 -4.50 -13.30 2.36
CA VAL A 146 -3.08 -13.48 2.66
C VAL A 146 -2.24 -12.38 2.01
N ALA A 147 -1.20 -11.94 2.71
CA ALA A 147 -0.09 -11.19 2.15
C ALA A 147 1.22 -11.92 2.47
N PHE A 148 2.09 -12.03 1.48
CA PHE A 148 3.37 -12.69 1.60
C PHE A 148 4.51 -11.77 1.18
N PRO A 149 5.63 -11.76 1.94
CA PRO A 149 6.77 -10.92 1.65
C PRO A 149 7.55 -11.44 0.44
N ILE A 150 8.09 -10.52 -0.34
CA ILE A 150 9.04 -10.82 -1.41
C ILE A 150 10.45 -10.62 -0.86
N GLU A 151 11.14 -11.72 -0.57
CA GLU A 151 12.47 -11.70 0.06
C GLU A 151 13.63 -11.90 -0.93
N ASP A 152 13.39 -12.59 -2.05
CA ASP A 152 14.42 -12.74 -3.09
C ASP A 152 14.65 -11.40 -3.79
N SER A 153 15.90 -10.97 -3.86
CA SER A 153 16.28 -9.67 -4.37
C SER A 153 15.95 -9.46 -5.86
N LYS A 154 16.00 -10.49 -6.67
CA LYS A 154 15.69 -10.41 -8.10
C LYS A 154 14.18 -10.31 -8.30
N ILE A 155 13.41 -11.11 -7.55
CA ILE A 155 11.95 -11.07 -7.58
C ILE A 155 11.46 -9.74 -7.00
N PHE A 156 12.05 -9.26 -5.91
CA PHE A 156 11.74 -7.95 -5.31
C PHE A 156 11.86 -6.84 -6.36
N LYS A 157 13.02 -6.75 -7.02
CA LYS A 157 13.27 -5.73 -8.06
C LYS A 157 12.26 -5.84 -9.21
N LYS A 158 11.93 -7.06 -9.64
CA LYS A 158 10.95 -7.28 -10.71
C LYS A 158 9.54 -6.88 -10.28
N VAL A 159 9.10 -7.23 -9.08
CA VAL A 159 7.76 -6.86 -8.58
C VAL A 159 7.67 -5.35 -8.34
N ASP A 160 8.71 -4.71 -7.81
CA ASP A 160 8.76 -3.25 -7.64
C ASP A 160 8.65 -2.54 -9.01
N GLU A 161 9.46 -2.93 -9.99
CA GLU A 161 9.46 -2.30 -11.32
C GLU A 161 8.15 -2.57 -12.09
N ASP A 162 7.76 -3.84 -12.25
CA ASP A 162 6.60 -4.23 -13.05
C ASP A 162 5.27 -3.95 -12.33
N GLY A 163 5.25 -4.11 -11.00
CA GLY A 163 4.03 -4.03 -10.18
C GLY A 163 3.71 -2.63 -9.64
N LEU A 164 4.69 -1.75 -9.51
CA LEU A 164 4.52 -0.43 -8.92
C LEU A 164 5.07 0.69 -9.81
N ILE A 165 6.38 0.68 -10.12
CA ILE A 165 7.03 1.80 -10.79
C ILE A 165 6.49 2.02 -12.21
N SER A 166 6.20 0.96 -12.95
CA SER A 166 5.58 1.06 -14.29
C SER A 166 4.22 1.78 -14.24
N TYR A 167 3.41 1.54 -13.19
CA TYR A 167 2.13 2.22 -12.99
C TYR A 167 2.31 3.68 -12.58
N LEU A 168 3.32 3.99 -11.78
CA LEU A 168 3.63 5.37 -11.39
C LEU A 168 4.17 6.19 -12.57
N LYS A 169 4.79 5.56 -13.55
CA LYS A 169 5.29 6.20 -14.78
C LYS A 169 4.28 6.25 -15.92
N ASP A 170 3.15 5.53 -15.82
CA ASP A 170 2.14 5.48 -16.89
C ASP A 170 1.55 6.88 -17.14
N THR A 171 1.56 7.31 -18.39
CA THR A 171 0.91 8.55 -18.86
C THR A 171 -0.15 8.29 -19.93
N ALA A 172 -0.24 7.05 -20.42
CA ALA A 172 -1.19 6.69 -21.48
C ALA A 172 -2.59 6.38 -20.94
N ASN A 173 -2.65 5.62 -19.82
CA ASN A 173 -3.89 5.12 -19.25
C ASN A 173 -4.12 5.60 -17.79
N ALA A 174 -3.28 6.49 -17.30
CA ALA A 174 -3.33 6.97 -15.93
C ALA A 174 -4.27 8.17 -15.74
N TRP A 175 -4.90 8.19 -14.58
CA TRP A 175 -5.72 9.28 -14.07
C TRP A 175 -5.22 9.66 -12.67
N SER A 176 -5.18 10.94 -12.36
CA SER A 176 -4.83 11.49 -11.05
C SER A 176 -6.07 12.01 -10.35
N LEU A 177 -6.20 11.72 -9.06
CA LEU A 177 -7.25 12.25 -8.19
C LEU A 177 -6.73 13.48 -7.46
N ASP A 178 -7.50 14.56 -7.46
CA ASP A 178 -7.20 15.77 -6.67
C ASP A 178 -7.94 15.81 -5.32
N GLY A 179 -7.68 16.85 -4.53
CA GLY A 179 -8.30 17.07 -3.21
C GLY A 179 -9.80 17.38 -3.27
N GLU A 180 -10.33 17.75 -4.42
CA GLU A 180 -11.76 18.00 -4.61
C GLU A 180 -12.54 16.76 -5.08
N GLY A 181 -11.83 15.64 -5.29
CA GLY A 181 -12.44 14.40 -5.74
C GLY A 181 -12.57 14.29 -7.27
N THR A 182 -11.85 15.13 -8.01
CA THR A 182 -11.88 15.15 -9.47
C THR A 182 -10.77 14.28 -10.04
N TRP A 183 -11.13 13.43 -10.99
CA TRP A 183 -10.17 12.63 -11.75
C TRP A 183 -9.77 13.35 -13.04
N THR A 184 -8.49 13.59 -13.20
CA THR A 184 -7.91 14.20 -14.40
C THR A 184 -6.99 13.22 -15.09
N LYS A 185 -7.12 13.08 -16.40
CA LYS A 185 -6.23 12.22 -17.19
C LYS A 185 -4.80 12.77 -17.15
N VAL A 186 -3.85 11.90 -16.82
CA VAL A 186 -2.43 12.27 -16.88
C VAL A 186 -2.03 12.41 -18.35
N THR A 187 -1.40 13.53 -18.67
CA THR A 187 -0.84 13.79 -20.01
C THR A 187 0.66 13.60 -19.99
N PRO A 188 1.28 13.16 -21.11
CA PRO A 188 2.73 13.03 -21.25
C PRO A 188 3.49 14.33 -20.98
#